data_04d5530bc0afea8dcc28734d4aef62ff
#
_entry.id   04d5530bc0afea8dcc28734d4aef62ff
#
_cell.length_a   1.000
_cell.length_b   1.000
_cell.length_c   1.000
_cell.angle_alpha   90.00
_cell.angle_beta   90.00
_cell.angle_gamma   90.00
#
_symmetry.space_group_name_H-M   'P 1'
#
loop_
_entity.id
_entity.type
_entity.pdbx_description
1 polymer ?
#
loop_
_entity_poly.entity_id
_entity_poly.type
_entity_poly.pdbx_seq_one_letter_code
_entity_poly.pdbx_strand_id
1 'polypeptide(L)'
;MKNNTDYKPEYVFLDGKIVPLKNAKISVMAPGFTFAVSVFEGIRAYWNKDKEQLYIFRIDEHIKRLKFSMIVMELDLELNEENFKRDIIQLLKINKIKRDTYIRAQTYINDWGNMMSKKPVGSSIICHSRPRLKAYYEGKRFSVSSWRRNSEDSS
;
A
#
# COMPACT_ATOMS: atom_id res chain seq x y z
N MET A 1 10.24 -24.27 12.51
CA MET A 1 10.30 -22.86 12.91
C MET A 1 9.17 -22.12 12.22
N LYS A 2 8.13 -21.67 12.96
CA LYS A 2 7.08 -20.81 12.37
C LYS A 2 7.78 -19.51 11.97
N ASN A 3 7.83 -19.20 10.68
CA ASN A 3 8.35 -17.95 10.19
C ASN A 3 7.50 -16.83 10.81
N ASN A 4 8.15 -15.95 11.58
CA ASN A 4 7.54 -14.80 12.27
C ASN A 4 7.06 -13.71 11.25
N THR A 5 6.78 -14.13 10.02
CA THR A 5 6.32 -13.30 8.89
C THR A 5 4.81 -13.18 8.81
N ASP A 6 4.06 -13.97 9.58
CA ASP A 6 2.60 -14.10 9.43
C ASP A 6 1.80 -13.19 10.38
N TYR A 7 2.31 -11.97 10.62
CA TYR A 7 1.47 -10.98 11.28
C TYR A 7 0.36 -10.56 10.31
N LYS A 8 -0.86 -10.96 10.66
CA LYS A 8 -2.08 -10.52 9.99
C LYS A 8 -2.67 -9.36 10.79
N PRO A 9 -2.86 -8.18 10.20
CA PRO A 9 -3.45 -7.06 10.92
C PRO A 9 -4.90 -7.38 11.31
N GLU A 10 -5.34 -6.87 12.45
CA GLU A 10 -6.75 -6.97 12.88
C GLU A 10 -7.61 -5.93 12.17
N TYR A 11 -7.02 -4.77 11.88
CA TYR A 11 -7.69 -3.63 11.26
C TYR A 11 -6.96 -3.19 9.99
N VAL A 12 -7.74 -2.68 9.05
CA VAL A 12 -7.28 -2.05 7.83
C VAL A 12 -8.05 -0.75 7.61
N PHE A 13 -7.49 0.15 6.82
CA PHE A 13 -8.24 1.31 6.34
C PHE A 13 -8.89 0.95 5.00
N LEU A 14 -10.16 1.30 4.86
CA LEU A 14 -10.93 1.11 3.65
C LEU A 14 -11.90 2.27 3.48
N ASP A 15 -11.81 2.98 2.37
CA ASP A 15 -12.74 4.04 1.93
C ASP A 15 -13.10 5.04 3.04
N GLY A 16 -12.05 5.64 3.64
CA GLY A 16 -12.19 6.68 4.66
C GLY A 16 -12.36 6.18 6.09
N LYS A 17 -12.36 4.85 6.33
CA LYS A 17 -12.62 4.28 7.66
C LYS A 17 -11.63 3.18 8.02
N ILE A 18 -11.27 3.11 9.31
CA ILE A 18 -10.58 1.94 9.86
C ILE A 18 -11.63 0.90 10.23
N VAL A 19 -11.53 -0.28 9.62
CA VAL A 19 -12.47 -1.38 9.78
C VAL A 19 -11.75 -2.67 10.18
N PRO A 20 -12.42 -3.61 10.87
CA PRO A 20 -11.89 -4.96 11.06
C PRO A 20 -11.58 -5.62 9.70
N LEU A 21 -10.45 -6.31 9.58
CA LEU A 21 -10.03 -6.95 8.32
C LEU A 21 -11.12 -7.86 7.72
N LYS A 22 -11.88 -8.59 8.56
CA LYS A 22 -12.98 -9.45 8.12
C LYS A 22 -14.11 -8.71 7.41
N ASN A 23 -14.23 -7.40 7.66
CA ASN A 23 -15.27 -6.53 7.06
C ASN A 23 -14.73 -5.74 5.83
N ALA A 24 -13.43 -5.79 5.57
CA ALA A 24 -12.83 -5.12 4.42
C ALA A 24 -13.10 -5.93 3.15
N LYS A 25 -14.12 -5.53 2.42
CA LYS A 25 -14.59 -6.19 1.19
C LYS A 25 -14.68 -5.18 0.06
N ILE A 26 -14.26 -5.58 -1.12
CA ILE A 26 -14.45 -4.86 -2.38
C ILE A 26 -15.23 -5.75 -3.35
N SER A 27 -15.94 -5.12 -4.27
CA SER A 27 -16.66 -5.86 -5.31
C SER A 27 -15.71 -6.58 -6.25
N VAL A 28 -16.00 -7.82 -6.61
CA VAL A 28 -15.29 -8.54 -7.68
C VAL A 28 -15.47 -7.88 -9.05
N MET A 29 -16.48 -7.02 -9.21
CA MET A 29 -16.76 -6.26 -10.44
C MET A 29 -15.99 -4.92 -10.48
N ALA A 30 -15.29 -4.55 -9.41
CA ALA A 30 -14.54 -3.30 -9.38
C ALA A 30 -13.40 -3.32 -10.41
N PRO A 31 -13.25 -2.29 -11.27
CA PRO A 31 -12.16 -2.19 -12.23
C PRO A 31 -10.77 -2.26 -11.60
N GLY A 32 -10.64 -1.79 -10.36
CA GLY A 32 -9.42 -1.96 -9.59
C GLY A 32 -9.02 -3.43 -9.38
N PHE A 33 -9.97 -4.35 -9.36
CA PHE A 33 -9.74 -5.79 -9.26
C PHE A 33 -9.69 -6.45 -10.65
N THR A 34 -10.68 -6.20 -11.52
CA THR A 34 -10.82 -6.90 -12.81
C THR A 34 -9.80 -6.45 -13.86
N PHE A 35 -9.44 -5.16 -13.87
CA PHE A 35 -8.59 -4.55 -14.88
C PHE A 35 -7.31 -3.91 -14.31
N ALA A 36 -7.06 -4.09 -13.01
CA ALA A 36 -5.93 -3.47 -12.30
C ALA A 36 -5.92 -1.92 -12.39
N VAL A 37 -7.09 -1.27 -12.53
CA VAL A 37 -7.19 0.20 -12.53
C VAL A 37 -6.97 0.71 -11.12
N SER A 38 -5.71 0.75 -10.74
CA SER A 38 -5.27 1.11 -9.38
C SER A 38 -3.81 1.58 -9.37
N VAL A 39 -3.48 2.40 -8.39
CA VAL A 39 -2.10 2.79 -8.07
C VAL A 39 -1.83 2.56 -6.60
N PHE A 40 -0.57 2.29 -6.25
CA PHE A 40 -0.20 2.06 -4.86
C PHE A 40 1.21 2.53 -4.52
N GLU A 41 1.43 2.74 -3.25
CA GLU A 41 2.73 2.97 -2.65
C GLU A 41 3.11 1.87 -1.67
N GLY A 42 4.40 1.56 -1.66
CA GLY A 42 5.00 0.63 -0.72
C GLY A 42 5.90 1.35 0.26
N ILE A 43 5.41 1.60 1.47
CA ILE A 43 6.08 2.40 2.48
C ILE A 43 6.69 1.48 3.54
N ARG A 44 7.95 1.74 3.93
CA ARG A 44 8.59 1.00 5.02
C ARG A 44 8.46 1.76 6.33
N ALA A 45 8.23 1.01 7.41
CA ALA A 45 8.35 1.49 8.77
C ALA A 45 9.28 0.59 9.56
N TYR A 46 10.17 1.20 10.37
CA TYR A 46 11.21 0.51 11.12
C TYR A 46 11.01 0.71 12.61
N TRP A 47 11.00 -0.38 13.35
CA TRP A 47 10.88 -0.37 14.79
C TRP A 47 12.23 -0.13 15.47
N ASN A 48 12.29 0.88 16.30
CA ASN A 48 13.42 1.12 17.20
C ASN A 48 13.09 0.58 18.59
N LYS A 49 13.83 -0.44 19.03
CA LYS A 49 13.59 -1.10 20.33
C LYS A 49 13.97 -0.21 21.52
N ASP A 50 15.05 0.57 21.38
CA ASP A 50 15.57 1.39 22.48
C ASP A 50 14.65 2.58 22.79
N LYS A 51 13.99 3.11 21.76
CA LYS A 51 13.05 4.22 21.87
C LYS A 51 11.59 3.77 21.92
N GLU A 52 11.32 2.46 21.81
CA GLU A 52 10.00 1.88 21.69
C GLU A 52 9.09 2.61 20.67
N GLN A 53 9.67 2.97 19.53
CA GLN A 53 9.00 3.79 18.54
C GLN A 53 9.14 3.24 17.12
N LEU A 54 8.06 3.37 16.34
CA LEU A 54 8.02 3.03 14.91
C LEU A 54 8.27 4.30 14.08
N TYR A 55 9.24 4.24 13.19
CA TYR A 55 9.59 5.33 12.27
C TYR A 55 9.16 4.97 10.86
N ILE A 56 8.29 5.77 10.28
CA ILE A 56 7.85 5.62 8.90
C ILE A 56 8.84 6.34 7.99
N PHE A 57 9.39 5.62 7.02
CA PHE A 57 10.39 6.19 6.12
C PHE A 57 9.74 7.03 5.03
N ARG A 58 10.08 8.32 4.97
CA ARG A 58 9.72 9.28 3.92
C ARG A 58 8.22 9.27 3.55
N ILE A 59 7.35 9.29 4.54
CA ILE A 59 5.90 9.16 4.35
C ILE A 59 5.34 10.26 3.43
N ASP A 60 5.83 11.49 3.57
CA ASP A 60 5.32 12.64 2.82
C ASP A 60 5.62 12.50 1.32
N GLU A 61 6.84 12.05 0.97
CA GLU A 61 7.22 11.83 -0.42
C GLU A 61 6.46 10.65 -1.05
N HIS A 62 6.18 9.60 -0.27
CA HIS A 62 5.35 8.50 -0.72
C HIS A 62 3.92 8.95 -1.03
N ILE A 63 3.31 9.76 -0.15
CA ILE A 63 1.94 10.26 -0.36
C ILE A 63 1.89 11.20 -1.59
N LYS A 64 2.87 12.09 -1.74
CA LYS A 64 2.97 12.96 -2.92
C LYS A 64 3.09 12.14 -4.22
N ARG A 65 3.89 11.07 -4.22
CA ARG A 65 4.04 10.20 -5.38
C ARG A 65 2.77 9.40 -5.66
N LEU A 66 2.05 8.91 -4.62
CA LEU A 66 0.74 8.30 -4.79
C LEU A 66 -0.23 9.24 -5.49
N LYS A 67 -0.31 10.50 -5.01
CA LYS A 67 -1.16 11.53 -5.61
C LYS A 67 -0.79 11.84 -7.06
N PHE A 68 0.51 11.92 -7.36
CA PHE A 68 0.97 12.07 -8.75
C PHE A 68 0.54 10.89 -9.62
N SER A 69 0.71 9.66 -9.14
CA SER A 69 0.27 8.45 -9.85
C SER A 69 -1.25 8.43 -10.08
N MET A 70 -2.03 8.94 -9.14
CA MET A 70 -3.49 9.09 -9.31
C MET A 70 -3.82 10.07 -10.45
N ILE A 71 -3.10 11.20 -10.52
CA ILE A 71 -3.29 12.18 -11.60
C ILE A 71 -2.98 11.54 -12.97
N VAL A 72 -1.86 10.83 -13.08
CA VAL A 72 -1.47 10.14 -14.33
C VAL A 72 -2.51 9.10 -14.77
N MET A 73 -3.09 8.38 -13.82
CA MET A 73 -4.14 7.38 -14.06
C MET A 73 -5.56 7.98 -14.10
N GLU A 74 -5.68 9.31 -14.01
CA GLU A 74 -6.94 10.04 -13.99
C GLU A 74 -7.96 9.51 -12.95
N LEU A 75 -7.46 9.07 -11.80
CA LEU A 75 -8.31 8.65 -10.69
C LEU A 75 -8.88 9.88 -9.98
N ASP A 76 -10.18 10.10 -10.10
CA ASP A 76 -10.91 11.29 -9.61
C ASP A 76 -11.20 11.17 -8.10
N LEU A 77 -10.16 11.34 -7.28
CA LEU A 77 -10.25 11.40 -5.82
C LEU A 77 -9.41 12.58 -5.29
N GLU A 78 -10.03 13.47 -4.56
CA GLU A 78 -9.31 14.49 -3.80
C GLU A 78 -8.64 13.87 -2.58
N LEU A 79 -7.35 13.55 -2.70
CA LEU A 79 -6.54 13.02 -1.61
C LEU A 79 -5.97 14.16 -0.78
N ASN A 80 -6.48 14.37 0.45
CA ASN A 80 -5.86 15.26 1.42
C ASN A 80 -4.64 14.55 2.06
N GLU A 81 -3.44 15.04 1.78
CA GLU A 81 -2.17 14.41 2.17
C GLU A 81 -2.02 14.27 3.70
N GLU A 82 -2.38 15.31 4.45
CA GLU A 82 -2.26 15.32 5.91
C GLU A 82 -3.27 14.36 6.58
N ASN A 83 -4.50 14.29 6.07
CA ASN A 83 -5.49 13.35 6.55
C ASN A 83 -5.04 11.92 6.27
N PHE A 84 -4.57 11.65 5.06
CA PHE A 84 -4.13 10.31 4.68
C PHE A 84 -2.92 9.84 5.47
N LYS A 85 -1.97 10.75 5.75
CA LYS A 85 -0.84 10.51 6.65
C LYS A 85 -1.31 10.15 8.06
N ARG A 86 -2.28 10.89 8.59
CA ARG A 86 -2.88 10.64 9.91
C ARG A 86 -3.55 9.27 9.97
N ASP A 87 -4.27 8.89 8.92
CA ASP A 87 -4.93 7.58 8.81
C ASP A 87 -3.92 6.43 8.82
N ILE A 88 -2.79 6.58 8.12
CA ILE A 88 -1.68 5.61 8.16
C ILE A 88 -1.17 5.47 9.60
N ILE A 89 -0.87 6.59 10.26
CA ILE A 89 -0.35 6.57 11.64
C ILE A 89 -1.37 5.95 12.60
N GLN A 90 -2.64 6.30 12.47
CA GLN A 90 -3.71 5.75 13.30
C GLN A 90 -3.89 4.25 13.10
N LEU A 91 -3.83 3.79 11.86
CA LEU A 91 -3.90 2.36 11.53
C LEU A 91 -2.76 1.56 12.20
N LEU A 92 -1.54 2.08 12.17
CA LEU A 92 -0.40 1.44 12.83
C LEU A 92 -0.56 1.39 14.34
N LYS A 93 -1.10 2.45 14.96
CA LYS A 93 -1.37 2.54 16.40
C LYS A 93 -2.44 1.53 16.83
N ILE A 94 -3.58 1.45 16.14
CA ILE A 94 -4.68 0.55 16.50
C ILE A 94 -4.28 -0.92 16.37
N ASN A 95 -3.44 -1.23 15.38
CA ASN A 95 -2.86 -2.57 15.20
C ASN A 95 -1.68 -2.84 16.15
N LYS A 96 -1.31 -1.89 17.02
CA LYS A 96 -0.22 -2.02 18.01
C LYS A 96 1.10 -2.52 17.41
N ILE A 97 1.48 -1.97 16.26
CA ILE A 97 2.64 -2.43 15.51
C ILE A 97 3.94 -2.06 16.24
N LYS A 98 4.67 -3.07 16.72
CA LYS A 98 5.98 -2.95 17.39
C LYS A 98 7.07 -3.78 16.67
N ARG A 99 7.11 -3.64 15.34
CA ARG A 99 8.06 -4.40 14.47
C ARG A 99 8.23 -3.73 13.12
N ASP A 100 9.30 -4.09 12.42
CA ASP A 100 9.50 -3.65 11.04
C ASP A 100 8.32 -4.07 10.17
N THR A 101 7.77 -3.10 9.42
CA THR A 101 6.48 -3.23 8.77
C THR A 101 6.53 -2.68 7.35
N TYR A 102 5.77 -3.28 6.48
CA TYR A 102 5.43 -2.77 5.16
C TYR A 102 4.00 -2.24 5.19
N ILE A 103 3.81 -1.03 4.71
CA ILE A 103 2.53 -0.37 4.57
C ILE A 103 2.26 -0.27 3.08
N ARG A 104 1.11 -0.78 2.62
CA ARG A 104 0.62 -0.59 1.26
C ARG A 104 -0.56 0.37 1.31
N ALA A 105 -0.36 1.55 0.77
CA ALA A 105 -1.39 2.54 0.53
C ALA A 105 -1.79 2.46 -0.94
N GLN A 106 -3.08 2.29 -1.23
CA GLN A 106 -3.58 2.04 -2.58
C GLN A 106 -4.85 2.83 -2.83
N THR A 107 -5.00 3.34 -4.05
CA THR A 107 -6.26 3.89 -4.58
C THR A 107 -6.66 3.11 -5.83
N TYR A 108 -7.97 2.93 -6.04
CA TYR A 108 -8.50 2.05 -7.08
C TYR A 108 -9.92 2.46 -7.45
N ILE A 109 -10.36 2.09 -8.65
CA ILE A 109 -11.79 2.23 -9.02
C ILE A 109 -12.59 1.14 -8.33
N ASN A 110 -13.57 1.55 -7.51
CA ASN A 110 -14.25 0.70 -6.51
C ASN A 110 -15.66 0.25 -6.89
N ASP A 111 -16.25 0.75 -7.95
CA ASP A 111 -17.59 0.36 -8.34
C ASP A 111 -17.58 -0.40 -9.66
N TRP A 112 -18.76 -0.80 -10.14
CA TRP A 112 -18.89 -1.42 -11.44
C TRP A 112 -18.47 -0.45 -12.54
N GLY A 113 -17.65 -0.95 -13.46
CA GLY A 113 -17.13 -0.14 -14.56
C GLY A 113 -16.27 -0.94 -15.52
N ASN A 114 -15.50 -0.23 -16.31
CA ASN A 114 -14.56 -0.77 -17.26
C ASN A 114 -13.17 -0.11 -17.13
N MET A 115 -12.24 -0.42 -18.01
CA MET A 115 -10.87 0.11 -18.00
C MET A 115 -10.79 1.64 -18.08
N MET A 116 -11.81 2.30 -18.65
CA MET A 116 -11.88 3.76 -18.82
C MET A 116 -12.58 4.46 -17.64
N SER A 117 -13.05 3.72 -16.64
CA SER A 117 -13.71 4.30 -15.49
C SER A 117 -12.71 5.09 -14.65
N LYS A 118 -13.11 6.33 -14.27
CA LYS A 118 -12.28 7.26 -13.46
C LYS A 118 -12.79 7.38 -12.03
N LYS A 119 -14.01 6.98 -11.75
CA LYS A 119 -14.70 7.03 -10.45
C LYS A 119 -15.84 5.99 -10.34
N PRO A 120 -16.34 5.68 -9.13
CA PRO A 120 -15.84 6.18 -7.85
C PRO A 120 -14.48 5.59 -7.50
N VAL A 121 -13.63 6.40 -6.85
CA VAL A 121 -12.30 5.97 -6.40
C VAL A 121 -12.36 5.57 -4.93
N GLY A 122 -12.01 4.34 -4.66
CA GLY A 122 -11.79 3.83 -3.32
C GLY A 122 -10.33 3.97 -2.88
N SER A 123 -10.10 3.84 -1.59
CA SER A 123 -8.77 3.83 -1.01
C SER A 123 -8.61 2.77 0.07
N SER A 124 -7.44 2.15 0.13
CA SER A 124 -7.14 1.18 1.18
C SER A 124 -5.72 1.34 1.72
N ILE A 125 -5.55 1.08 3.00
CA ILE A 125 -4.23 0.99 3.62
C ILE A 125 -4.18 -0.32 4.40
N ILE A 126 -3.18 -1.13 4.09
CA ILE A 126 -2.89 -2.35 4.83
C ILE A 126 -1.47 -2.30 5.40
N CYS A 127 -1.25 -2.97 6.51
CA CYS A 127 0.08 -3.12 7.10
C CYS A 127 0.34 -4.59 7.43
N HIS A 128 1.54 -5.06 7.13
CA HIS A 128 1.96 -6.41 7.50
C HIS A 128 3.43 -6.44 7.90
N SER A 129 3.78 -7.39 8.74
CA SER A 129 5.16 -7.57 9.18
C SER A 129 6.05 -7.87 7.98
N ARG A 130 7.15 -7.12 7.88
CA ARG A 130 8.18 -7.37 6.87
C ARG A 130 9.56 -7.09 7.46
N PRO A 131 10.19 -8.07 8.09
CA PRO A 131 11.51 -7.93 8.66
C PRO A 131 12.53 -7.55 7.58
N ARG A 132 13.68 -7.07 8.01
CA ARG A 132 14.81 -6.85 7.11
C ARG A 132 15.26 -8.20 6.55
N LEU A 133 15.44 -8.26 5.24
CA LEU A 133 15.89 -9.48 4.59
C LEU A 133 17.35 -9.78 4.99
N LYS A 134 17.67 -11.04 5.24
CA LYS A 134 19.07 -11.49 5.41
C LYS A 134 19.98 -11.02 4.30
N ALA A 135 19.47 -11.04 3.07
CA ALA A 135 20.15 -10.52 1.89
C ALA A 135 20.59 -9.06 1.97
N TYR A 136 20.05 -8.28 2.89
CA TYR A 136 20.53 -6.92 3.15
C TYR A 136 21.96 -6.93 3.72
N TYR A 137 22.31 -7.96 4.47
CA TYR A 137 23.62 -8.13 5.09
C TYR A 137 24.52 -9.07 4.30
N GLU A 138 23.94 -10.09 3.67
CA GLU A 138 24.67 -11.20 3.02
C GLU A 138 24.75 -11.02 1.50
N GLY A 139 24.03 -10.04 0.93
CA GLY A 139 23.88 -9.86 -0.51
C GLY A 139 22.97 -10.89 -1.15
N LYS A 140 22.74 -10.76 -2.45
CA LYS A 140 22.01 -11.71 -3.29
C LYS A 140 22.69 -11.85 -4.63
N ARG A 141 22.55 -13.03 -5.23
CA ARG A 141 22.93 -13.24 -6.62
C ARG A 141 21.80 -12.79 -7.53
N PHE A 142 22.14 -12.07 -8.59
CA PHE A 142 21.21 -11.62 -9.61
C PHE A 142 21.68 -12.14 -10.97
N SER A 143 20.73 -12.38 -11.86
CA SER A 143 20.97 -12.64 -13.27
C SER A 143 20.13 -11.68 -14.12
N VAL A 144 20.61 -11.39 -15.31
CA VAL A 144 19.87 -10.57 -16.29
C VAL A 144 18.98 -11.50 -17.10
N SER A 145 17.68 -11.22 -17.13
CA SER A 145 16.72 -11.96 -17.96
C SER A 145 16.74 -11.45 -19.39
N SER A 146 16.51 -12.33 -20.36
CA SER A 146 16.24 -11.94 -21.75
C SER A 146 14.86 -11.33 -21.96
N TRP A 147 13.95 -11.51 -21.00
CA TRP A 147 12.62 -10.88 -21.03
C TRP A 147 12.73 -9.37 -20.88
N ARG A 148 12.07 -8.64 -21.77
CA ARG A 148 11.99 -7.18 -21.74
C ARG A 148 10.56 -6.76 -21.42
N ARG A 149 10.40 -5.64 -20.73
CA ARG A 149 9.11 -4.96 -20.66
C ARG A 149 8.72 -4.44 -22.03
N ASN A 150 7.41 -4.29 -22.26
CA ASN A 150 6.94 -3.55 -23.42
C ASN A 150 7.56 -2.15 -23.42
N SER A 151 7.90 -1.64 -24.60
CA SER A 151 8.36 -0.26 -24.72
C SER A 151 7.22 0.70 -24.37
N GLU A 152 7.56 1.92 -23.94
CA GLU A 152 6.56 2.96 -23.63
C GLU A 152 5.70 3.31 -24.86
N ASP A 153 6.23 3.08 -26.06
CA ASP A 153 5.57 3.34 -27.37
C ASP A 153 4.71 2.16 -27.87
N SER A 154 4.56 1.10 -27.08
CA SER A 154 3.81 -0.11 -27.47
C SER A 154 2.38 -0.15 -26.90
N SER A 155 1.88 0.98 -26.39
CA SER A 155 0.51 1.14 -25.89
C SER A 155 -0.39 1.86 -26.89
#